data_45166f1ea84564f0601d5f9b9d17cf2d
#
_entry.id   45166f1ea84564f0601d5f9b9d17cf2d
#
_cell.length_a   1.000
_cell.length_b   1.000
_cell.length_c   1.000
_cell.angle_alpha   90.00
_cell.angle_beta   90.00
_cell.angle_gamma   90.00
#
_symmetry.space_group_name_H-M   'P 1'
#
loop_
_entity.id
_entity.type
_entity.pdbx_description
1 polymer ?
#
loop_
_entity_poly.entity_id
_entity_poly.type
_entity_poly.pdbx_seq_one_letter_code
_entity_poly.pdbx_strand_id
1 'polypeptide(L)'
;MRAGFLLAASGDVDFMIHGLFKYRLFGQEFWITTTHVSILVVMLVLFVFALAANRTMRHAQEVPGFFQNIVEMIVEMLDDMVEKSMGSYAKKYRNYIGSIFIFIFVSNISGLFGLRPPTADYGVTLPLGIITFCIIQYNNVKYNKFGAFTDLFKPIPILFPINLIGEVAVPFSLSLRLFGNVLSGTVMMSLIYSLLSKFAVGWPGFLHIYFDLFSGAIQTYVFCMLTMVFTSQKMPQES
;
A
#
# COMPACT_ATOMS: atom_id res chain seq x y z
N MET A 1 7.25 15.16 -29.86
CA MET A 1 6.73 14.61 -28.60
C MET A 1 7.54 13.36 -28.27
N ARG A 2 8.38 13.41 -27.23
CA ARG A 2 9.39 12.37 -26.99
C ARG A 2 8.81 11.31 -26.07
N ALA A 3 8.61 10.10 -26.59
CA ALA A 3 8.22 8.90 -25.85
C ALA A 3 9.28 8.42 -24.84
N GLY A 4 10.38 9.15 -24.67
CA GLY A 4 11.49 8.81 -23.76
C GLY A 4 11.26 9.19 -22.30
N PHE A 5 10.08 9.64 -21.94
CA PHE A 5 9.79 10.19 -20.60
C PHE A 5 9.33 9.15 -19.56
N LEU A 6 8.99 7.95 -20.00
CA LEU A 6 8.56 6.86 -19.10
C LEU A 6 9.70 5.95 -18.63
N LEU A 7 10.87 6.08 -19.24
CA LEU A 7 12.06 5.30 -18.88
C LEU A 7 13.10 6.28 -18.30
N ALA A 8 13.40 6.16 -17.03
CA ALA A 8 14.48 6.87 -16.36
C ALA A 8 15.86 6.41 -16.92
N ALA A 9 16.16 6.81 -18.14
CA ALA A 9 17.43 6.52 -18.82
C ALA A 9 18.10 7.84 -19.20
N SER A 10 18.49 8.64 -18.22
CA SER A 10 19.59 9.61 -18.35
C SER A 10 19.81 10.29 -16.99
N GLY A 11 20.96 10.16 -16.47
CA GLY A 11 21.77 10.72 -15.40
C GLY A 11 21.30 11.86 -14.46
N ASP A 12 20.14 12.45 -14.65
CA ASP A 12 19.50 13.36 -13.72
C ASP A 12 18.23 12.71 -13.20
N VAL A 13 18.29 12.26 -11.95
CA VAL A 13 17.13 11.69 -11.28
C VAL A 13 16.25 12.84 -10.82
N ASP A 14 15.24 13.11 -11.60
CA ASP A 14 14.25 14.11 -11.29
C ASP A 14 13.19 13.52 -10.36
N PHE A 15 13.25 13.90 -9.08
CA PHE A 15 12.29 13.53 -8.05
C PHE A 15 10.98 14.33 -8.13
N MET A 16 10.90 15.30 -9.04
CA MET A 16 9.73 16.16 -9.18
C MET A 16 8.56 15.43 -9.83
N ILE A 17 7.37 15.73 -9.34
CA ILE A 17 6.12 15.28 -9.95
C ILE A 17 5.90 16.10 -11.20
N HIS A 18 6.06 15.47 -12.38
CA HIS A 18 5.79 16.17 -13.65
C HIS A 18 4.31 16.16 -13.99
N GLY A 19 3.76 17.33 -14.22
CA GLY A 19 2.44 17.49 -14.81
C GLY A 19 2.48 17.17 -16.30
N LEU A 20 1.76 16.13 -16.74
CA LEU A 20 1.66 15.71 -18.15
C LEU A 20 0.65 16.55 -18.91
N PHE A 21 -0.52 16.78 -18.33
CA PHE A 21 -1.61 17.55 -18.91
C PHE A 21 -2.23 18.49 -17.89
N LYS A 22 -2.49 19.72 -18.33
CA LYS A 22 -3.15 20.75 -17.55
C LYS A 22 -4.62 20.81 -17.93
N TYR A 23 -5.52 20.68 -16.95
CA TYR A 23 -6.94 20.90 -17.18
C TYR A 23 -7.52 21.84 -16.13
N ARG A 24 -8.56 22.59 -16.53
CA ARG A 24 -9.25 23.50 -15.63
C ARG A 24 -10.60 22.91 -15.24
N LEU A 25 -10.81 22.74 -13.96
CA LEU A 25 -12.08 22.34 -13.40
C LEU A 25 -12.50 23.31 -12.28
N PHE A 26 -13.72 23.83 -12.33
CA PHE A 26 -14.23 24.81 -11.36
C PHE A 26 -13.34 26.05 -11.13
N GLY A 27 -12.62 26.51 -12.17
CA GLY A 27 -11.74 27.68 -12.09
C GLY A 27 -10.37 27.40 -11.47
N GLN A 28 -10.09 26.19 -11.03
CA GLN A 28 -8.77 25.76 -10.54
C GLN A 28 -8.03 24.96 -11.61
N GLU A 29 -6.71 25.12 -11.63
CA GLU A 29 -5.83 24.38 -12.54
C GLU A 29 -5.35 23.10 -11.89
N PHE A 30 -5.72 21.97 -12.48
CA PHE A 30 -5.29 20.65 -12.07
C PHE A 30 -4.30 20.07 -13.08
N TRP A 31 -3.32 19.32 -12.56
CA TRP A 31 -2.34 18.64 -13.38
C TRP A 31 -2.54 17.14 -13.31
N ILE A 32 -2.62 16.45 -14.44
CA ILE A 32 -2.44 15.01 -14.50
C ILE A 32 -0.94 14.75 -14.37
N THR A 33 -0.55 14.12 -13.28
CA THR A 33 0.84 13.81 -12.95
C THR A 33 1.22 12.40 -13.39
N THR A 34 2.51 12.11 -13.45
CA THR A 34 3.02 10.74 -13.68
C THR A 34 2.45 9.74 -12.69
N THR A 35 2.20 10.14 -11.43
CA THR A 35 1.57 9.30 -10.40
C THR A 35 0.18 8.85 -10.79
N HIS A 36 -0.65 9.74 -11.37
CA HIS A 36 -2.00 9.37 -11.83
C HIS A 36 -1.97 8.30 -12.94
N VAL A 37 -1.01 8.42 -13.86
CA VAL A 37 -0.83 7.42 -14.92
C VAL A 37 -0.38 6.09 -14.31
N SER A 38 0.58 6.10 -13.38
CA SER A 38 1.03 4.87 -12.70
C SER A 38 -0.11 4.19 -11.92
N ILE A 39 -0.94 4.96 -11.20
CA ILE A 39 -2.13 4.42 -10.51
C ILE A 39 -3.08 3.77 -11.52
N LEU A 40 -3.36 4.44 -12.63
CA LEU A 40 -4.25 3.92 -13.66
C LEU A 40 -3.73 2.61 -14.25
N VAL A 41 -2.43 2.52 -14.54
CA VAL A 41 -1.79 1.29 -15.04
C VAL A 41 -1.90 0.17 -13.99
N VAL A 42 -1.55 0.44 -12.72
CA VAL A 42 -1.65 -0.54 -11.63
C VAL A 42 -3.09 -1.02 -11.48
N MET A 43 -4.06 -0.11 -11.45
CA MET A 43 -5.49 -0.45 -11.34
C MET A 43 -5.98 -1.29 -12.52
N LEU A 44 -5.51 -0.99 -13.73
CA LEU A 44 -5.86 -1.75 -14.92
C LEU A 44 -5.27 -3.17 -14.87
N VAL A 45 -4.01 -3.31 -14.45
CA VAL A 45 -3.36 -4.62 -14.26
C VAL A 45 -4.13 -5.44 -13.22
N LEU A 46 -4.47 -4.84 -12.08
CA LEU A 46 -5.23 -5.50 -11.03
C LEU A 46 -6.64 -5.90 -11.50
N PHE A 47 -7.29 -5.04 -12.26
CA PHE A 47 -8.62 -5.32 -12.81
C PHE A 47 -8.58 -6.50 -13.81
N VAL A 48 -7.61 -6.51 -14.72
CA VAL A 48 -7.42 -7.63 -15.66
C VAL A 48 -7.11 -8.91 -14.92
N PHE A 49 -6.21 -8.86 -13.91
CA PHE A 49 -5.89 -10.01 -13.07
C PHE A 49 -7.13 -10.53 -12.32
N ALA A 50 -7.93 -9.64 -11.73
CA ALA A 50 -9.14 -10.02 -11.02
C ALA A 50 -10.19 -10.65 -11.95
N LEU A 51 -10.35 -10.15 -13.18
CA LEU A 51 -11.23 -10.76 -14.18
C LEU A 51 -10.75 -12.15 -14.59
N ALA A 52 -9.44 -12.31 -14.83
CA ALA A 52 -8.84 -13.60 -15.19
C ALA A 52 -9.00 -14.60 -14.04
N ALA A 53 -8.68 -14.18 -12.80
CA ALA A 53 -8.85 -15.01 -11.60
C ALA A 53 -10.32 -15.43 -11.41
N ASN A 54 -11.27 -14.49 -11.50
CA ASN A 54 -12.69 -14.79 -11.37
C ASN A 54 -13.19 -15.76 -12.45
N ARG A 55 -12.69 -15.60 -13.69
CA ARG A 55 -13.05 -16.53 -14.78
C ARG A 55 -12.51 -17.94 -14.52
N THR A 56 -11.27 -18.05 -14.08
CA THR A 56 -10.64 -19.34 -13.75
C THR A 56 -11.32 -20.01 -12.56
N MET A 57 -11.61 -19.27 -11.50
CA MET A 57 -12.25 -19.81 -10.30
C MET A 57 -13.71 -20.22 -10.52
N ARG A 58 -14.42 -19.61 -11.48
CA ARG A 58 -15.78 -20.06 -11.87
C ARG A 58 -15.80 -21.44 -12.56
N HIS A 59 -14.67 -21.85 -13.13
CA HIS A 59 -14.48 -23.12 -13.82
C HIS A 59 -13.37 -23.94 -13.15
N ALA A 60 -13.24 -23.80 -11.83
CA ALA A 60 -12.23 -24.49 -11.06
C ALA A 60 -12.35 -26.02 -11.24
N GLN A 61 -11.23 -26.68 -11.48
CA GLN A 61 -11.13 -28.12 -11.65
C GLN A 61 -10.57 -28.74 -10.38
N GLU A 62 -10.92 -30.02 -10.11
CA GLU A 62 -10.38 -30.76 -8.95
C GLU A 62 -8.86 -30.89 -9.00
N VAL A 63 -8.28 -30.97 -10.22
CA VAL A 63 -6.83 -30.87 -10.42
C VAL A 63 -6.52 -29.50 -10.96
N PRO A 64 -6.00 -28.55 -10.13
CA PRO A 64 -5.82 -27.18 -10.52
C PRO A 64 -4.75 -27.03 -11.59
N GLY A 65 -5.05 -26.24 -12.62
CA GLY A 65 -4.05 -25.78 -13.58
C GLY A 65 -3.09 -24.78 -12.93
N PHE A 66 -1.96 -24.49 -13.58
CA PHE A 66 -0.90 -23.63 -13.05
C PHE A 66 -1.43 -22.25 -12.56
N PHE A 67 -2.25 -21.58 -13.34
CA PHE A 67 -2.81 -20.29 -12.98
C PHE A 67 -3.81 -20.38 -11.82
N GLN A 68 -4.68 -21.41 -11.82
CA GLN A 68 -5.61 -21.68 -10.72
C GLN A 68 -4.86 -21.90 -9.41
N ASN A 69 -3.80 -22.71 -9.43
CA ASN A 69 -2.98 -22.99 -8.25
C ASN A 69 -2.32 -21.71 -7.69
N ILE A 70 -1.81 -20.81 -8.55
CA ILE A 70 -1.25 -19.53 -8.10
C ILE A 70 -2.32 -18.67 -7.43
N VAL A 71 -3.50 -18.55 -8.03
CA VAL A 71 -4.59 -17.74 -7.47
C VAL A 71 -5.06 -18.32 -6.13
N GLU A 72 -5.26 -19.63 -6.04
CA GLU A 72 -5.63 -20.32 -4.81
C GLU A 72 -4.57 -20.11 -3.72
N MET A 73 -3.30 -20.30 -4.03
CA MET A 73 -2.19 -20.10 -3.08
C MET A 73 -2.15 -18.66 -2.54
N ILE A 74 -2.34 -17.63 -3.40
CA ILE A 74 -2.37 -16.24 -2.95
C ILE A 74 -3.56 -15.98 -2.04
N VAL A 75 -4.75 -16.46 -2.40
CA VAL A 75 -5.97 -16.30 -1.61
C VAL A 75 -5.84 -17.00 -0.27
N GLU A 76 -5.37 -18.26 -0.25
CA GLU A 76 -5.16 -19.04 0.97
C GLU A 76 -4.14 -18.38 1.90
N MET A 77 -3.01 -17.89 1.36
CA MET A 77 -2.01 -17.15 2.14
C MET A 77 -2.60 -15.91 2.80
N LEU A 78 -3.41 -15.13 2.04
CA LEU A 78 -4.06 -13.93 2.57
C LEU A 78 -5.12 -14.26 3.61
N ASP A 79 -5.91 -15.30 3.36
CA ASP A 79 -6.94 -15.77 4.29
C ASP A 79 -6.35 -16.24 5.60
N ASP A 80 -5.32 -17.04 5.56
CA ASP A 80 -4.54 -17.51 6.71
C ASP A 80 -3.97 -16.34 7.52
N MET A 81 -3.40 -15.35 6.83
CA MET A 81 -2.86 -14.16 7.49
C MET A 81 -3.94 -13.38 8.25
N VAL A 82 -5.12 -13.20 7.62
CA VAL A 82 -6.23 -12.47 8.24
C VAL A 82 -6.85 -13.28 9.37
N GLU A 83 -7.03 -14.58 9.20
CA GLU A 83 -7.63 -15.46 10.21
C GLU A 83 -6.76 -15.57 11.46
N LYS A 84 -5.44 -15.71 11.30
CA LYS A 84 -4.49 -15.71 12.42
C LYS A 84 -4.42 -14.38 13.18
N SER A 85 -4.69 -13.27 12.50
CA SER A 85 -4.59 -11.93 13.09
C SER A 85 -5.89 -11.42 13.69
N MET A 86 -7.06 -11.80 13.13
CA MET A 86 -8.37 -11.24 13.48
C MET A 86 -9.39 -12.29 13.99
N GLY A 87 -9.04 -13.59 13.97
CA GLY A 87 -9.89 -14.65 14.47
C GLY A 87 -11.30 -14.63 13.86
N SER A 88 -12.33 -14.64 14.71
CA SER A 88 -13.75 -14.66 14.30
C SER A 88 -14.16 -13.47 13.40
N TYR A 89 -13.44 -12.34 13.49
CA TYR A 89 -13.70 -11.16 12.68
C TYR A 89 -13.07 -11.22 11.28
N ALA A 90 -12.26 -12.23 10.98
CA ALA A 90 -11.55 -12.41 9.72
C ALA A 90 -12.46 -12.29 8.48
N LYS A 91 -13.62 -12.96 8.52
CA LYS A 91 -14.60 -12.98 7.41
C LYS A 91 -15.05 -11.59 6.98
N LYS A 92 -15.10 -10.63 7.92
CA LYS A 92 -15.55 -9.26 7.66
C LYS A 92 -14.48 -8.43 6.95
N TYR A 93 -13.21 -8.66 7.28
CA TYR A 93 -12.10 -7.80 6.82
C TYR A 93 -11.24 -8.44 5.73
N ARG A 94 -11.42 -9.73 5.45
CA ARG A 94 -10.69 -10.49 4.43
C ARG A 94 -10.58 -9.74 3.09
N ASN A 95 -11.72 -9.32 2.53
CA ASN A 95 -11.75 -8.66 1.24
C ASN A 95 -11.04 -7.30 1.25
N TYR A 96 -11.20 -6.54 2.34
CA TYR A 96 -10.55 -5.24 2.49
C TYR A 96 -9.03 -5.40 2.60
N ILE A 97 -8.57 -6.25 3.51
CA ILE A 97 -7.14 -6.48 3.74
C ILE A 97 -6.49 -7.09 2.50
N GLY A 98 -7.12 -8.08 1.87
CA GLY A 98 -6.63 -8.69 0.64
C GLY A 98 -6.51 -7.68 -0.50
N SER A 99 -7.50 -6.81 -0.69
CA SER A 99 -7.47 -5.76 -1.72
C SER A 99 -6.35 -4.75 -1.49
N ILE A 100 -6.18 -4.29 -0.25
CA ILE A 100 -5.09 -3.35 0.10
C ILE A 100 -3.73 -4.04 -0.05
N PHE A 101 -3.60 -5.28 0.41
CA PHE A 101 -2.36 -6.04 0.28
C PHE A 101 -1.92 -6.12 -1.18
N ILE A 102 -2.80 -6.58 -2.06
CA ILE A 102 -2.50 -6.75 -3.49
C ILE A 102 -2.20 -5.38 -4.14
N PHE A 103 -2.99 -4.34 -3.80
CA PHE A 103 -2.75 -2.99 -4.34
C PHE A 103 -1.38 -2.43 -3.95
N ILE A 104 -1.03 -2.46 -2.66
CA ILE A 104 0.26 -1.94 -2.18
C ILE A 104 1.41 -2.79 -2.75
N PHE A 105 1.27 -4.11 -2.78
CA PHE A 105 2.29 -5.02 -3.29
C PHE A 105 2.59 -4.77 -4.77
N VAL A 106 1.55 -4.71 -5.61
CA VAL A 106 1.72 -4.44 -7.06
C VAL A 106 2.23 -3.01 -7.29
N SER A 107 1.78 -2.04 -6.48
CA SER A 107 2.29 -0.67 -6.53
C SER A 107 3.79 -0.60 -6.21
N ASN A 108 4.27 -1.35 -5.22
CA ASN A 108 5.69 -1.38 -4.87
C ASN A 108 6.53 -2.07 -5.96
N ILE A 109 6.04 -3.20 -6.49
CA ILE A 109 6.71 -3.94 -7.57
C ILE A 109 6.74 -3.14 -8.89
N SER A 110 5.83 -2.21 -9.12
CA SER A 110 5.79 -1.42 -10.35
C SER A 110 7.11 -0.66 -10.61
N GLY A 111 7.90 -0.40 -9.56
CA GLY A 111 9.25 0.15 -9.64
C GLY A 111 10.22 -0.71 -10.47
N LEU A 112 10.13 -2.03 -10.37
CA LEU A 112 10.95 -2.96 -11.17
C LEU A 112 10.71 -2.83 -12.68
N PHE A 113 9.52 -2.40 -13.08
CA PHE A 113 9.15 -2.19 -14.48
C PHE A 113 9.48 -0.77 -14.99
N GLY A 114 10.23 0.01 -14.21
CA GLY A 114 10.58 1.38 -14.56
C GLY A 114 9.41 2.38 -14.44
N LEU A 115 8.29 1.97 -13.85
CA LEU A 115 7.21 2.87 -13.50
C LEU A 115 7.51 3.50 -12.14
N ARG A 116 7.20 4.79 -11.99
CA ARG A 116 7.26 5.42 -10.67
C ARG A 116 6.21 4.76 -9.76
N PRO A 117 6.61 4.12 -8.65
CA PRO A 117 5.66 3.48 -7.75
C PRO A 117 4.62 4.49 -7.25
N PRO A 118 3.31 4.23 -7.33
CA PRO A 118 2.27 5.10 -6.76
C PRO A 118 2.50 5.39 -5.27
N THR A 119 3.03 4.44 -4.54
CA THR A 119 3.37 4.55 -3.11
C THR A 119 4.55 5.47 -2.81
N ALA A 120 5.32 5.90 -3.83
CA ALA A 120 6.31 6.96 -3.71
C ALA A 120 5.68 8.38 -3.66
N ASP A 121 4.36 8.50 -3.74
CA ASP A 121 3.63 9.75 -3.60
C ASP A 121 2.84 9.75 -2.28
N TYR A 122 3.10 10.76 -1.44
CA TYR A 122 2.39 10.90 -0.18
C TYR A 122 0.89 11.15 -0.37
N GLY A 123 0.49 11.76 -1.50
CA GLY A 123 -0.90 11.93 -1.90
C GLY A 123 -1.65 10.61 -2.12
N VAL A 124 -0.95 9.48 -2.30
CA VAL A 124 -1.54 8.14 -2.41
C VAL A 124 -1.52 7.41 -1.07
N THR A 125 -0.40 7.49 -0.34
CA THR A 125 -0.23 6.74 0.91
C THR A 125 -1.03 7.34 2.07
N LEU A 126 -1.20 8.66 2.11
CA LEU A 126 -2.00 9.32 3.15
C LEU A 126 -3.48 8.92 3.10
N PRO A 127 -4.18 8.94 1.94
CA PRO A 127 -5.55 8.42 1.86
C PRO A 127 -5.69 6.96 2.31
N LEU A 128 -4.72 6.09 2.00
CA LEU A 128 -4.72 4.71 2.49
C LEU A 128 -4.66 4.65 4.02
N GLY A 129 -3.79 5.47 4.63
CA GLY A 129 -3.71 5.61 6.09
C GLY A 129 -4.99 6.15 6.70
N ILE A 130 -5.62 7.15 6.06
CA ILE A 130 -6.89 7.74 6.52
C ILE A 130 -8.04 6.73 6.43
N ILE A 131 -8.16 5.98 5.33
CA ILE A 131 -9.19 4.93 5.18
C ILE A 131 -9.04 3.89 6.28
N THR A 132 -7.81 3.42 6.53
CA THR A 132 -7.51 2.50 7.64
C THR A 132 -7.94 3.08 8.98
N PHE A 133 -7.60 4.34 9.24
CA PHE A 133 -7.99 5.03 10.47
C PHE A 133 -9.52 5.15 10.62
N CYS A 134 -10.23 5.49 9.55
CA CYS A 134 -11.69 5.53 9.56
C CYS A 134 -12.30 4.17 9.92
N ILE A 135 -11.72 3.07 9.43
CA ILE A 135 -12.17 1.71 9.77
C ILE A 135 -11.90 1.40 11.24
N ILE A 136 -10.72 1.76 11.76
CA ILE A 136 -10.36 1.58 13.17
C ILE A 136 -11.35 2.35 14.06
N GLN A 137 -11.60 3.63 13.75
CA GLN A 137 -12.52 4.47 14.54
C GLN A 137 -13.97 4.02 14.40
N TYR A 138 -14.39 3.60 13.22
CA TYR A 138 -15.72 3.01 13.04
C TYR A 138 -15.95 1.80 13.95
N ASN A 139 -14.96 0.90 14.03
CA ASN A 139 -15.05 -0.26 14.91
C ASN A 139 -15.03 0.14 16.39
N ASN A 140 -14.18 1.10 16.76
CA ASN A 140 -14.12 1.62 18.12
C ASN A 140 -15.50 2.15 18.57
N VAL A 141 -16.13 3.00 17.76
CA VAL A 141 -17.46 3.56 18.07
C VAL A 141 -18.52 2.45 18.06
N LYS A 142 -18.47 1.52 17.10
CA LYS A 142 -19.47 0.44 16.97
C LYS A 142 -19.49 -0.51 18.17
N TYR A 143 -18.31 -0.93 18.64
CA TYR A 143 -18.20 -1.94 19.70
C TYR A 143 -18.11 -1.33 21.09
N ASN A 144 -17.39 -0.22 21.25
CA ASN A 144 -17.18 0.42 22.56
C ASN A 144 -18.18 1.54 22.86
N LYS A 145 -18.99 1.98 21.85
CA LYS A 145 -19.98 3.06 22.02
C LYS A 145 -19.40 4.29 22.76
N PHE A 146 -19.98 4.63 23.93
CA PHE A 146 -19.48 5.72 24.79
C PHE A 146 -18.07 5.42 25.36
N GLY A 147 -17.69 4.14 25.50
CA GLY A 147 -16.35 3.75 25.93
C GLY A 147 -15.24 4.29 25.01
N ALA A 148 -15.51 4.41 23.70
CA ALA A 148 -14.56 4.96 22.75
C ALA A 148 -14.05 6.36 23.12
N PHE A 149 -14.93 7.21 23.68
CA PHE A 149 -14.55 8.54 24.15
C PHE A 149 -13.98 8.51 25.57
N THR A 150 -14.51 7.67 26.47
CA THR A 150 -14.01 7.57 27.84
C THR A 150 -12.65 6.93 27.94
N ASP A 151 -12.27 6.06 26.98
CA ASP A 151 -10.94 5.44 26.92
C ASP A 151 -9.83 6.48 26.66
N LEU A 152 -10.15 7.58 25.98
CA LEU A 152 -9.22 8.70 25.81
C LEU A 152 -8.84 9.38 27.14
N PHE A 153 -9.73 9.31 28.15
CA PHE A 153 -9.52 9.90 29.48
C PHE A 153 -8.92 8.92 30.49
N LYS A 154 -8.74 7.65 30.12
CA LYS A 154 -8.15 6.64 30.99
C LYS A 154 -6.62 6.62 30.85
N PRO A 155 -5.87 6.29 31.93
CA PRO A 155 -6.31 6.08 33.30
C PRO A 155 -6.57 7.37 34.07
N ILE A 156 -6.03 8.50 33.61
CA ILE A 156 -6.14 9.83 34.27
C ILE A 156 -6.55 10.86 33.23
N PRO A 157 -7.54 11.75 33.51
CA PRO A 157 -7.99 12.74 32.52
C PRO A 157 -6.92 13.67 31.96
N ILE A 158 -5.84 13.90 32.71
CA ILE A 158 -4.71 14.72 32.26
C ILE A 158 -3.96 14.11 31.07
N LEU A 159 -4.11 12.79 30.84
CA LEU A 159 -3.49 12.08 29.68
C LEU A 159 -4.30 12.20 28.39
N PHE A 160 -5.47 12.82 28.44
CA PHE A 160 -6.33 13.01 27.25
C PHE A 160 -5.57 13.57 26.03
N PRO A 161 -4.76 14.65 26.16
CA PRO A 161 -4.06 15.20 24.99
C PRO A 161 -3.07 14.19 24.39
N ILE A 162 -2.39 13.42 25.23
CA ILE A 162 -1.38 12.43 24.79
C ILE A 162 -2.09 11.26 24.09
N ASN A 163 -3.18 10.76 24.63
CA ASN A 163 -3.96 9.68 24.05
C ASN A 163 -4.57 10.10 22.71
N LEU A 164 -5.08 11.35 22.62
CA LEU A 164 -5.64 11.91 21.39
C LEU A 164 -4.55 12.02 20.29
N ILE A 165 -3.39 12.56 20.64
CA ILE A 165 -2.25 12.63 19.71
C ILE A 165 -1.85 11.23 19.27
N GLY A 166 -1.81 10.24 20.17
CA GLY A 166 -1.52 8.85 19.85
C GLY A 166 -2.49 8.27 18.81
N GLU A 167 -3.78 8.49 18.94
CA GLU A 167 -4.76 8.03 17.94
C GLU A 167 -4.63 8.73 16.59
N VAL A 168 -4.42 10.05 16.59
CA VAL A 168 -4.21 10.83 15.36
C VAL A 168 -2.88 10.46 14.69
N ALA A 169 -1.87 10.09 15.45
CA ALA A 169 -0.58 9.68 14.92
C ALA A 169 -0.63 8.37 14.10
N VAL A 170 -1.61 7.49 14.34
CA VAL A 170 -1.73 6.19 13.65
C VAL A 170 -1.76 6.32 12.12
N PRO A 171 -2.68 7.09 11.50
CA PRO A 171 -2.75 7.21 10.05
C PRO A 171 -1.48 7.85 9.46
N PHE A 172 -0.91 8.83 10.15
CA PHE A 172 0.35 9.45 9.72
C PHE A 172 1.51 8.46 9.79
N SER A 173 1.63 7.70 10.87
CA SER A 173 2.68 6.70 11.03
C SER A 173 2.60 5.62 9.95
N LEU A 174 1.41 5.11 9.65
CA LEU A 174 1.19 4.11 8.60
C LEU A 174 1.54 4.66 7.21
N SER A 175 1.05 5.85 6.88
CA SER A 175 1.26 6.46 5.57
C SER A 175 2.72 6.89 5.36
N LEU A 176 3.36 7.52 6.36
CA LEU A 176 4.76 7.93 6.29
C LEU A 176 5.72 6.74 6.21
N ARG A 177 5.40 5.63 6.87
CA ARG A 177 6.20 4.41 6.79
C ARG A 177 6.18 3.83 5.37
N LEU A 178 4.99 3.74 4.77
CA LEU A 178 4.84 3.25 3.39
C LEU A 178 5.55 4.17 2.39
N PHE A 179 5.28 5.46 2.46
CA PHE A 179 5.90 6.49 1.63
C PHE A 179 7.43 6.52 1.81
N GLY A 180 7.90 6.58 3.06
CA GLY A 180 9.32 6.72 3.37
C GLY A 180 10.15 5.52 2.94
N ASN A 181 9.62 4.30 3.02
CA ASN A 181 10.31 3.10 2.56
C ASN A 181 10.55 3.15 1.04
N VAL A 182 9.51 3.46 0.27
CA VAL A 182 9.62 3.52 -1.19
C VAL A 182 10.47 4.71 -1.63
N LEU A 183 10.30 5.87 -1.00
CA LEU A 183 11.10 7.06 -1.31
C LEU A 183 12.58 6.82 -1.01
N SER A 184 12.91 6.24 0.14
CA SER A 184 14.32 5.94 0.48
C SER A 184 14.94 4.96 -0.51
N GLY A 185 14.20 3.94 -0.96
CA GLY A 185 14.64 3.01 -1.99
C GLY A 185 14.94 3.72 -3.31
N THR A 186 14.03 4.57 -3.78
CA THR A 186 14.22 5.32 -5.04
C THR A 186 15.39 6.30 -4.96
N VAL A 187 15.55 7.02 -3.83
CA VAL A 187 16.68 7.93 -3.60
C VAL A 187 18.00 7.17 -3.56
N MET A 188 18.06 6.04 -2.84
CA MET A 188 19.26 5.22 -2.75
C MET A 188 19.70 4.69 -4.13
N MET A 189 18.75 4.17 -4.90
CA MET A 189 19.04 3.69 -6.26
C MET A 189 19.57 4.80 -7.15
N SER A 190 18.98 5.96 -7.07
CA SER A 190 19.40 7.15 -7.78
C SER A 190 20.83 7.56 -7.49
N LEU A 191 21.20 7.63 -6.19
CA LEU A 191 22.56 7.94 -5.77
C LEU A 191 23.55 6.91 -6.28
N ILE A 192 23.20 5.62 -6.23
CA ILE A 192 24.04 4.54 -6.73
C ILE A 192 24.31 4.70 -8.23
N TYR A 193 23.28 4.99 -9.04
CA TYR A 193 23.45 5.22 -10.46
C TYR A 193 24.28 6.48 -10.76
N SER A 194 24.10 7.56 -9.97
CA SER A 194 24.87 8.78 -10.13
C SER A 194 26.35 8.63 -9.77
N LEU A 195 26.63 7.99 -8.64
CA LEU A 195 28.01 7.84 -8.13
C LEU A 195 28.82 6.76 -8.87
N LEU A 196 28.18 5.66 -9.27
CA LEU A 196 28.83 4.51 -9.85
C LEU A 196 28.52 4.31 -11.35
N SER A 197 28.19 5.38 -12.06
CA SER A 197 27.73 5.35 -13.47
C SER A 197 28.57 4.44 -14.39
N LYS A 198 29.90 4.37 -14.21
CA LYS A 198 30.81 3.53 -14.98
C LYS A 198 30.94 2.09 -14.48
N PHE A 199 30.60 1.83 -13.22
CA PHE A 199 30.65 0.53 -12.56
C PHE A 199 29.27 -0.09 -12.34
N ALA A 200 28.21 0.61 -12.71
CA ALA A 200 26.81 0.20 -12.53
C ALA A 200 26.37 -0.83 -13.58
N VAL A 201 27.20 -1.84 -13.86
CA VAL A 201 26.88 -2.89 -14.84
C VAL A 201 26.49 -4.17 -14.11
N GLY A 202 25.20 -4.53 -14.17
CA GLY A 202 24.65 -5.81 -13.69
C GLY A 202 24.27 -5.86 -12.21
N TRP A 203 25.11 -5.39 -11.29
CA TRP A 203 24.82 -5.47 -9.84
C TRP A 203 23.70 -4.54 -9.33
N PRO A 204 23.39 -3.38 -9.94
CA PRO A 204 22.24 -2.58 -9.52
C PRO A 204 20.91 -3.32 -9.67
N GLY A 205 20.83 -4.30 -10.57
CA GLY A 205 19.66 -5.15 -10.71
C GLY A 205 19.32 -5.94 -9.45
N PHE A 206 20.34 -6.41 -8.71
CA PHE A 206 20.14 -7.06 -7.41
C PHE A 206 19.59 -6.10 -6.35
N LEU A 207 20.03 -4.84 -6.41
CA LEU A 207 19.52 -3.82 -5.49
C LEU A 207 18.07 -3.44 -5.78
N HIS A 208 17.67 -3.41 -7.06
CA HIS A 208 16.25 -3.24 -7.42
C HIS A 208 15.40 -4.40 -6.88
N ILE A 209 15.86 -5.64 -7.00
CA ILE A 209 15.15 -6.79 -6.41
C ILE A 209 15.05 -6.61 -4.89
N TYR A 210 16.11 -6.15 -4.24
CA TYR A 210 16.08 -5.94 -2.80
C TYR A 210 15.14 -4.80 -2.38
N PHE A 211 15.24 -3.60 -2.98
CA PHE A 211 14.47 -2.43 -2.57
C PHE A 211 13.02 -2.50 -3.05
N ASP A 212 12.77 -2.89 -4.28
CA ASP A 212 11.43 -2.84 -4.88
C ASP A 212 10.62 -4.10 -4.53
N LEU A 213 11.24 -5.29 -4.60
CA LEU A 213 10.52 -6.55 -4.34
C LEU A 213 10.54 -6.91 -2.85
N PHE A 214 11.73 -7.12 -2.26
CA PHE A 214 11.84 -7.66 -0.90
C PHE A 214 11.37 -6.62 0.14
N SER A 215 11.91 -5.41 0.10
CA SER A 215 11.51 -4.34 1.02
C SER A 215 10.05 -3.93 0.81
N GLY A 216 9.60 -3.88 -0.46
CA GLY A 216 8.20 -3.62 -0.82
C GLY A 216 7.24 -4.70 -0.30
N ALA A 217 7.61 -5.98 -0.36
CA ALA A 217 6.83 -7.09 0.17
C ALA A 217 6.71 -7.01 1.70
N ILE A 218 7.83 -6.82 2.40
CA ILE A 218 7.84 -6.66 3.86
C ILE A 218 6.98 -5.47 4.27
N GLN A 219 7.12 -4.34 3.59
CA GLN A 219 6.34 -3.14 3.90
C GLN A 219 4.84 -3.35 3.71
N THR A 220 4.44 -4.05 2.63
CA THR A 220 3.03 -4.41 2.39
C THR A 220 2.49 -5.28 3.53
N TYR A 221 3.26 -6.31 3.91
CA TYR A 221 2.90 -7.19 5.02
C TYR A 221 2.75 -6.41 6.34
N VAL A 222 3.74 -5.56 6.68
CA VAL A 222 3.71 -4.75 7.91
C VAL A 222 2.53 -3.79 7.94
N PHE A 223 2.21 -3.13 6.81
CA PHE A 223 1.05 -2.24 6.73
C PHE A 223 -0.26 -2.99 7.01
N CYS A 224 -0.46 -4.15 6.39
CA CYS A 224 -1.65 -4.96 6.59
C CYS A 224 -1.73 -5.53 8.00
N MET A 225 -0.61 -6.04 8.55
CA MET A 225 -0.55 -6.55 9.92
C MET A 225 -0.89 -5.47 10.95
N LEU A 226 -0.32 -4.28 10.83
CA LEU A 226 -0.65 -3.16 11.72
C LEU A 226 -2.10 -2.71 11.59
N THR A 227 -2.63 -2.68 10.35
CA THR A 227 -4.05 -2.39 10.12
C THR A 227 -4.94 -3.40 10.85
N MET A 228 -4.63 -4.69 10.77
CA MET A 228 -5.38 -5.75 11.45
C MET A 228 -5.25 -5.65 12.97
N VAL A 229 -4.04 -5.47 13.48
CA VAL A 229 -3.78 -5.36 14.92
C VAL A 229 -4.52 -4.16 15.52
N PHE A 230 -4.40 -2.97 14.94
CA PHE A 230 -5.09 -1.78 15.43
C PHE A 230 -6.62 -1.91 15.34
N THR A 231 -7.11 -2.57 14.29
CA THR A 231 -8.55 -2.84 14.15
C THR A 231 -9.04 -3.85 15.18
N SER A 232 -8.29 -4.93 15.39
CA SER A 232 -8.62 -5.99 16.36
C SER A 232 -8.61 -5.50 17.81
N GLN A 233 -7.66 -4.61 18.17
CA GLN A 233 -7.59 -4.02 19.51
C GLN A 233 -8.84 -3.21 19.90
N LYS A 234 -9.60 -2.72 18.91
CA LYS A 234 -10.84 -1.95 19.14
C LYS A 234 -12.10 -2.84 19.15
N MET A 235 -11.94 -4.14 19.01
CA MET A 235 -13.04 -5.12 19.02
C MET A 235 -13.03 -5.93 20.33
N PRO A 236 -14.19 -6.48 20.76
CA PRO A 236 -14.26 -7.38 21.88
C PRO A 236 -13.37 -8.62 21.60
N GLN A 237 -12.49 -8.94 22.53
CA GLN A 237 -11.76 -10.21 22.47
C GLN A 237 -12.72 -11.31 22.94
N GLU A 238 -12.92 -12.33 22.11
CA GLU A 238 -13.63 -13.53 22.53
C GLU A 238 -12.72 -14.27 23.53
N SER A 239 -13.22 -14.38 24.76
CA SER A 239 -12.62 -15.17 25.85
C SER A 239 -12.82 -16.64 25.59
#